data_fe1b1b2c783763ff96add379842b19bc
#
_entry.id   fe1b1b2c783763ff96add379842b19bc
#
_cell.length_a   1.000
_cell.length_b   1.000
_cell.length_c   1.000
_cell.angle_alpha   90.00
_cell.angle_beta   90.00
_cell.angle_gamma   90.00
#
_symmetry.space_group_name_H-M   'P 1'
#
loop_
_entity.id
_entity.type
_entity.pdbx_description
1 polymer ?
#
loop_
_entity_poly.entity_id
_entity_poly.type
_entity_poly.pdbx_seq_one_letter_code
_entity_poly.pdbx_strand_id
1 'polypeptide(L)'
;MRVLIVEDDFIGSRLMKKFLEADCFCHLAFDGREAIEAFETALREGKPYDLLFLDIMMPEVNGIDVLKTIRRLEEQRGISPDKGVKVIMTTAMNDADVIMESFNARCDGYVVKPIRKEQLFEEIRNLGFLSPENR
;
A
#
# COMPACT_ATOMS: atom_id res chain seq x y z
N MET A 1 0.06 9.53 10.54
CA MET A 1 -0.41 8.45 9.66
C MET A 1 0.65 7.36 9.57
N ARG A 2 0.26 6.12 9.68
CA ARG A 2 1.16 4.97 9.61
C ARG A 2 1.05 4.34 8.23
N VAL A 3 2.18 4.26 7.53
CA VAL A 3 2.22 3.80 6.14
C VAL A 3 3.18 2.62 6.01
N LEU A 4 2.73 1.58 5.34
CA LEU A 4 3.58 0.44 4.98
C LEU A 4 3.85 0.51 3.47
N ILE A 5 5.13 0.51 3.11
CA ILE A 5 5.55 0.55 1.71
C ILE A 5 6.14 -0.81 1.36
N VAL A 6 5.49 -1.52 0.44
CA VAL A 6 5.91 -2.85 0.00
C VAL A 6 6.47 -2.74 -1.41
N GLU A 7 7.78 -2.81 -1.54
CA GLU A 7 8.50 -2.63 -2.78
C GLU A 7 9.81 -3.39 -2.72
N ASP A 8 10.07 -4.26 -3.69
CA ASP A 8 11.30 -5.04 -3.72
C ASP A 8 12.51 -4.24 -4.24
N ASP A 9 12.27 -3.17 -4.98
CA ASP A 9 13.34 -2.29 -5.44
C ASP A 9 13.78 -1.38 -4.29
N PHE A 10 15.01 -1.58 -3.84
CA PHE A 10 15.55 -0.83 -2.70
C PHE A 10 15.55 0.68 -2.94
N ILE A 11 15.96 1.10 -4.14
CA ILE A 11 16.01 2.53 -4.46
C ILE A 11 14.61 3.12 -4.50
N GLY A 12 13.68 2.43 -5.15
CA GLY A 12 12.29 2.88 -5.24
C GLY A 12 11.62 2.99 -3.89
N SER A 13 11.83 2.01 -3.00
CA SER A 13 11.24 2.04 -1.66
C SER A 13 11.78 3.21 -0.83
N ARG A 14 13.07 3.47 -0.92
CA ARG A 14 13.69 4.58 -0.20
C ARG A 14 13.20 5.93 -0.71
N LEU A 15 13.01 6.04 -2.02
CA LEU A 15 12.49 7.26 -2.61
C LEU A 15 11.06 7.55 -2.13
N MET A 16 10.21 6.56 -2.11
CA MET A 16 8.84 6.71 -1.61
C MET A 16 8.84 7.12 -0.14
N LYS A 17 9.67 6.47 0.67
CA LYS A 17 9.80 6.84 2.08
C LYS A 17 10.23 8.29 2.22
N LYS A 18 11.19 8.73 1.41
CA LYS A 18 11.68 10.10 1.46
C LYS A 18 10.57 11.11 1.13
N PHE A 19 9.69 10.79 0.18
CA PHE A 19 8.56 11.66 -0.13
C PHE A 19 7.60 11.81 1.05
N LEU A 20 7.45 10.77 1.86
CA LEU A 20 6.39 10.68 2.87
C LEU A 20 6.86 10.89 4.31
N GLU A 21 8.14 10.69 4.59
CA GLU A 21 8.62 10.58 5.98
C GLU A 21 8.51 11.86 6.81
N ALA A 22 8.36 13.02 6.17
CA ALA A 22 8.22 14.27 6.92
C ALA A 22 6.93 14.29 7.74
N ASP A 23 5.89 13.58 7.29
CA ASP A 23 4.55 13.65 7.88
C ASP A 23 3.96 12.31 8.23
N CYS A 24 4.64 11.22 7.86
CA CYS A 24 4.11 9.87 8.05
C CYS A 24 5.17 9.00 8.70
N PHE A 25 4.72 8.09 9.56
CA PHE A 25 5.57 6.99 9.99
C PHE A 25 5.59 5.96 8.85
N CYS A 26 6.76 5.72 8.27
CA CYS A 26 6.90 4.81 7.14
C CYS A 26 7.68 3.56 7.54
N HIS A 27 7.11 2.40 7.25
CA HIS A 27 7.75 1.12 7.44
C HIS A 27 7.93 0.48 6.07
N LEU A 28 9.10 -0.08 5.80
CA LEU A 28 9.42 -0.70 4.51
C LEU A 28 9.37 -2.22 4.63
N ALA A 29 8.73 -2.86 3.65
CA ALA A 29 8.78 -4.31 3.48
C ALA A 29 9.26 -4.58 2.06
N PHE A 30 10.15 -5.55 1.88
CA PHE A 30 10.81 -5.80 0.61
C PHE A 30 10.23 -6.98 -0.15
N ASP A 31 9.30 -7.71 0.45
CA ASP A 31 8.58 -8.80 -0.22
C ASP A 31 7.22 -9.02 0.43
N GLY A 32 6.44 -9.90 -0.18
CA GLY A 32 5.07 -10.17 0.29
C GLY A 32 5.01 -10.79 1.68
N ARG A 33 5.97 -11.64 2.02
CA ARG A 33 6.00 -12.28 3.33
C ARG A 33 6.26 -11.24 4.43
N GLU A 34 7.24 -10.37 4.22
CA GLU A 34 7.51 -9.29 5.17
C GLU A 34 6.31 -8.38 5.33
N ALA A 35 5.61 -8.09 4.22
CA ALA A 35 4.43 -7.25 4.25
C ALA A 35 3.32 -7.86 5.11
N ILE A 36 3.03 -9.14 4.92
CA ILE A 36 1.99 -9.83 5.67
C ILE A 36 2.36 -9.90 7.15
N GLU A 37 3.61 -10.22 7.46
CA GLU A 37 4.09 -10.26 8.85
C GLU A 37 3.97 -8.89 9.52
N ALA A 38 4.36 -7.82 8.82
CA ALA A 38 4.27 -6.47 9.35
C ALA A 38 2.81 -6.07 9.59
N PHE A 39 1.94 -6.41 8.64
CA PHE A 39 0.52 -6.09 8.74
C PHE A 39 -0.14 -6.81 9.93
N GLU A 40 0.11 -8.11 10.07
CA GLU A 40 -0.43 -8.89 11.19
C GLU A 40 0.09 -8.39 12.53
N THR A 41 1.38 -8.09 12.61
CA THR A 41 1.98 -7.58 13.83
C THR A 41 1.35 -6.24 14.24
N ALA A 42 1.14 -5.35 13.27
CA ALA A 42 0.52 -4.06 13.54
C ALA A 42 -0.90 -4.21 14.07
N LEU A 43 -1.69 -5.12 13.49
CA LEU A 43 -3.03 -5.40 13.97
C LEU A 43 -3.01 -5.96 15.40
N ARG A 44 -2.11 -6.90 15.65
CA ARG A 44 -2.00 -7.56 16.94
C ARG A 44 -1.60 -6.59 18.05
N GLU A 45 -0.74 -5.62 17.71
CA GLU A 45 -0.27 -4.63 18.68
C GLU A 45 -1.21 -3.43 18.82
N GLY A 46 -2.32 -3.41 18.11
CA GLY A 46 -3.28 -2.30 18.18
C GLY A 46 -2.79 -1.03 17.52
N LYS A 47 -1.82 -1.14 16.61
CA LYS A 47 -1.28 -0.01 15.86
C LYS A 47 -1.34 -0.29 14.36
N PRO A 48 -2.56 -0.39 13.79
CA PRO A 48 -2.71 -0.75 12.39
C PRO A 48 -2.16 0.34 11.46
N TYR A 49 -1.81 -0.08 10.25
CA TYR A 49 -1.45 0.88 9.21
C TYR A 49 -2.70 1.56 8.66
N ASP A 50 -2.56 2.83 8.33
CA ASP A 50 -3.62 3.60 7.68
C ASP A 50 -3.60 3.40 6.17
N LEU A 51 -2.42 3.28 5.61
CA LEU A 51 -2.19 3.24 4.17
C LEU A 51 -1.11 2.24 3.83
N LEU A 52 -1.32 1.51 2.75
CA LEU A 52 -0.40 0.51 2.22
C LEU A 52 -0.11 0.82 0.76
N PHE A 53 1.17 0.97 0.41
CA PHE A 53 1.60 0.98 -0.98
C PHE A 53 2.14 -0.39 -1.31
N LEU A 54 1.62 -1.02 -2.34
CA LEU A 54 1.88 -2.43 -2.62
C LEU A 54 2.24 -2.62 -4.09
N ASP A 55 3.50 -3.00 -4.33
CA ASP A 55 3.97 -3.30 -5.67
C ASP A 55 3.32 -4.59 -6.17
N ILE A 56 2.79 -4.55 -7.39
CA ILE A 56 2.16 -5.72 -8.01
C ILE A 56 3.22 -6.74 -8.44
N MET A 57 4.29 -6.26 -9.07
CA MET A 57 5.30 -7.14 -9.67
C MET A 57 6.49 -7.31 -8.72
N MET A 58 6.43 -8.34 -7.89
CA MET A 58 7.53 -8.70 -7.01
C MET A 58 7.96 -10.15 -7.28
N PRO A 59 9.25 -10.48 -7.06
CA PRO A 59 9.69 -11.87 -7.18
C PRO A 59 8.90 -12.78 -6.23
N GLU A 60 8.58 -13.97 -6.68
CA GLU A 60 7.95 -15.05 -5.91
C GLU A 60 6.49 -14.80 -5.54
N VAL A 61 6.11 -13.59 -5.15
CA VAL A 61 4.75 -13.30 -4.71
C VAL A 61 4.21 -12.09 -5.46
N ASN A 62 3.06 -12.27 -6.11
CA ASN A 62 2.35 -11.19 -6.78
C ASN A 62 1.66 -10.30 -5.74
N GLY A 63 1.76 -8.99 -5.91
CA GLY A 63 1.14 -8.04 -4.97
C GLY A 63 -0.37 -8.20 -4.84
N ILE A 64 -1.06 -8.64 -5.89
CA ILE A 64 -2.50 -8.88 -5.82
C ILE A 64 -2.80 -10.02 -4.84
N ASP A 65 -1.97 -11.04 -4.80
CA ASP A 65 -2.13 -12.14 -3.85
C ASP A 65 -1.88 -11.66 -2.41
N VAL A 66 -0.93 -10.76 -2.22
CA VAL A 66 -0.70 -10.13 -0.92
C VAL A 66 -1.93 -9.33 -0.49
N LEU A 67 -2.51 -8.56 -1.41
CA LEU A 67 -3.73 -7.80 -1.13
C LEU A 67 -4.88 -8.71 -0.72
N LYS A 68 -5.09 -9.80 -1.43
CA LYS A 68 -6.14 -10.76 -1.08
C LYS A 68 -5.93 -11.33 0.32
N THR A 69 -4.69 -11.62 0.67
CA THR A 69 -4.35 -12.12 2.00
C THR A 69 -4.64 -11.09 3.09
N ILE A 70 -4.27 -9.84 2.84
CA ILE A 70 -4.54 -8.75 3.77
C ILE A 70 -6.04 -8.57 4.00
N ARG A 71 -6.83 -8.59 2.93
CA ARG A 71 -8.28 -8.47 3.05
C ARG A 71 -8.89 -9.63 3.83
N ARG A 72 -8.36 -10.85 3.62
CA ARG A 72 -8.80 -12.03 4.38
C ARG A 72 -8.47 -11.88 5.86
N LEU A 73 -7.29 -11.38 6.19
CA LEU A 73 -6.91 -11.15 7.59
C LEU A 73 -7.83 -10.13 8.26
N GLU A 74 -8.21 -9.09 7.54
CA GLU A 74 -9.17 -8.10 8.04
C GLU A 74 -10.53 -8.73 8.31
N GLU A 75 -11.02 -9.55 7.39
CA GLU A 75 -12.28 -10.26 7.56
C GLU A 75 -12.26 -11.17 8.78
N GLN A 76 -11.17 -11.90 8.98
CA GLN A 76 -11.00 -12.79 10.14
C GLN A 76 -11.03 -12.05 11.46
N ARG A 77 -10.68 -10.77 11.46
CA ARG A 77 -10.70 -9.93 12.66
C ARG A 77 -11.96 -9.11 12.78
N GLY A 78 -12.92 -9.32 11.91
CA GLY A 78 -14.20 -8.60 11.96
C GLY A 78 -14.10 -7.14 11.52
N ILE A 79 -13.07 -6.78 10.77
CA ILE A 79 -12.93 -5.42 10.24
C ILE A 79 -13.80 -5.30 9.01
N SER A 80 -14.75 -4.37 9.02
CA SER A 80 -15.64 -4.16 7.88
C SER A 80 -14.87 -3.55 6.69
N PRO A 81 -15.32 -3.82 5.44
CA PRO A 81 -14.58 -3.36 4.26
C PRO A 81 -14.30 -1.86 4.23
N ASP A 82 -15.19 -1.02 4.74
CA ASP A 82 -15.00 0.43 4.75
C ASP A 82 -14.00 0.89 5.80
N LYS A 83 -13.60 0.01 6.73
CA LYS A 83 -12.65 0.33 7.79
C LYS A 83 -11.30 -0.36 7.63
N GLY A 84 -11.12 -1.10 6.56
CA GLY A 84 -9.84 -1.74 6.27
C GLY A 84 -8.78 -0.73 5.87
N VAL A 85 -7.53 -1.18 5.88
CA VAL A 85 -6.41 -0.37 5.43
C VAL A 85 -6.65 0.09 3.99
N LYS A 86 -6.32 1.34 3.68
CA LYS A 86 -6.38 1.82 2.30
C LYS A 86 -5.16 1.32 1.55
N VAL A 87 -5.36 0.77 0.36
CA VAL A 87 -4.30 0.15 -0.42
C VAL A 87 -4.18 0.82 -1.79
N ILE A 88 -2.99 1.34 -2.07
CA ILE A 88 -2.64 1.86 -3.39
C ILE A 88 -1.66 0.88 -4.01
N MET A 89 -2.05 0.28 -5.14
CA MET A 89 -1.14 -0.60 -5.88
C MET A 89 -0.15 0.24 -6.67
N THR A 90 1.10 -0.20 -6.73
CA THR A 90 2.11 0.43 -7.57
C THR A 90 2.51 -0.57 -8.65
N THR A 91 2.66 -0.11 -9.88
CA THR A 91 2.92 -1.01 -11.00
C THR A 91 3.71 -0.30 -12.10
N ALA A 92 4.59 -1.05 -12.77
CA ALA A 92 5.27 -0.57 -13.96
C ALA A 92 4.40 -0.74 -15.21
N MET A 93 3.27 -1.45 -15.07
CA MET A 93 2.41 -1.79 -16.19
C MET A 93 1.09 -1.04 -16.12
N ASN A 94 0.75 -0.36 -17.21
CA ASN A 94 -0.55 0.26 -17.36
C ASN A 94 -1.47 -0.71 -18.11
N ASP A 95 -1.67 -1.89 -17.54
CA ASP A 95 -2.47 -2.97 -18.10
C ASP A 95 -3.86 -2.95 -17.47
N ALA A 96 -4.87 -2.76 -18.31
CA ALA A 96 -6.25 -2.65 -17.83
C ALA A 96 -6.71 -3.90 -17.06
N ASP A 97 -6.31 -5.09 -17.49
CA ASP A 97 -6.71 -6.34 -16.84
C ASP A 97 -6.11 -6.45 -15.44
N VAL A 98 -4.84 -6.07 -15.30
CA VAL A 98 -4.17 -6.08 -13.99
C VAL A 98 -4.78 -5.06 -13.04
N ILE A 99 -5.11 -3.89 -13.56
CA ILE A 99 -5.76 -2.83 -12.77
C ILE A 99 -7.15 -3.30 -12.31
N MET A 100 -7.93 -3.89 -13.21
CA MET A 100 -9.26 -4.41 -12.87
C MET A 100 -9.17 -5.51 -11.83
N GLU A 101 -8.21 -6.42 -11.96
CA GLU A 101 -8.00 -7.48 -10.99
C GLU A 101 -7.65 -6.91 -9.61
N SER A 102 -6.85 -5.84 -9.58
CA SER A 102 -6.50 -5.16 -8.34
C SER A 102 -7.74 -4.56 -7.66
N PHE A 103 -8.61 -3.90 -8.41
CA PHE A 103 -9.83 -3.34 -7.85
C PHE A 103 -10.82 -4.43 -7.42
N ASN A 104 -10.88 -5.54 -8.15
CA ASN A 104 -11.71 -6.67 -7.75
C ASN A 104 -11.21 -7.30 -6.44
N ALA A 105 -9.91 -7.21 -6.17
CA ALA A 105 -9.33 -7.64 -4.89
C ALA A 105 -9.42 -6.56 -3.81
N ARG A 106 -10.10 -5.46 -4.10
CA ARG A 106 -10.40 -4.35 -3.19
C ARG A 106 -9.20 -3.47 -2.86
N CYS A 107 -8.41 -3.10 -3.89
CA CYS A 107 -7.50 -1.97 -3.72
C CYS A 107 -8.31 -0.67 -3.84
N ASP A 108 -7.73 0.41 -3.34
CA ASP A 108 -8.40 1.71 -3.30
C ASP A 108 -7.84 2.69 -4.34
N GLY A 109 -6.73 2.38 -4.94
CA GLY A 109 -6.14 3.19 -5.99
C GLY A 109 -4.91 2.52 -6.59
N TYR A 110 -4.33 3.15 -7.58
CA TYR A 110 -3.09 2.66 -8.17
C TYR A 110 -2.24 3.82 -8.69
N VAL A 111 -0.95 3.59 -8.77
CA VAL A 111 0.02 4.54 -9.33
C VAL A 111 0.95 3.79 -10.27
N VAL A 112 1.15 4.32 -11.46
CA VAL A 112 2.04 3.72 -12.47
C VAL A 112 3.44 4.28 -12.28
N LYS A 113 4.45 3.39 -12.25
CA LYS A 113 5.85 3.79 -12.15
C LYS A 113 6.33 4.46 -13.45
N PRO A 114 7.27 5.40 -13.40
CA PRO A 114 8.01 5.88 -12.22
C PRO A 114 7.14 6.75 -11.32
N ILE A 115 7.26 6.54 -10.01
CA ILE A 115 6.42 7.24 -9.05
C ILE A 115 6.93 8.66 -8.86
N ARG A 116 6.03 9.63 -9.05
CA ARG A 116 6.31 11.04 -8.84
C ARG A 116 5.61 11.52 -7.59
N LYS A 117 6.26 12.42 -6.89
CA LYS A 117 5.77 12.95 -5.62
C LYS A 117 4.35 13.52 -5.74
N GLU A 118 4.12 14.32 -6.79
CA GLU A 118 2.82 14.95 -7.01
C GLU A 118 1.69 13.95 -7.20
N GLN A 119 1.96 12.91 -7.98
CA GLN A 119 0.99 11.85 -8.23
C GLN A 119 0.70 11.05 -6.96
N LEU A 120 1.75 10.78 -6.18
CA LEU A 120 1.63 10.04 -4.93
C LEU A 120 0.71 10.80 -3.97
N PHE A 121 0.93 12.09 -3.79
CA PHE A 121 0.11 12.90 -2.90
C PHE A 121 -1.29 13.11 -3.42
N GLU A 122 -1.48 13.16 -4.73
CA GLU A 122 -2.82 13.24 -5.33
C GLU A 122 -3.64 12.00 -4.96
N GLU A 123 -3.05 10.82 -5.07
CA GLU A 123 -3.76 9.59 -4.68
C GLU A 123 -4.08 9.56 -3.18
N ILE A 124 -3.18 10.04 -2.36
CA ILE A 124 -3.42 10.12 -0.92
C ILE A 124 -4.60 11.05 -0.64
N ARG A 125 -4.65 12.21 -1.30
CA ARG A 125 -5.78 13.13 -1.15
C ARG A 125 -7.09 12.52 -1.62
N ASN A 126 -7.06 11.79 -2.73
CA ASN A 126 -8.26 11.14 -3.28
C ASN A 126 -8.86 10.11 -2.31
N LEU A 127 -8.05 9.55 -1.43
CA LEU A 127 -8.51 8.61 -0.42
C LEU A 127 -9.03 9.30 0.85
N GLY A 128 -8.99 10.61 0.89
CA GLY A 128 -9.49 11.37 2.04
C GLY A 128 -8.44 11.72 3.07
N PHE A 129 -7.17 11.37 2.85
CA PHE A 129 -6.08 11.76 3.74
C PHE A 129 -5.55 13.14 3.35
N LEU A 130 -5.12 13.90 4.35
CA LEU A 130 -4.46 15.17 4.09
C LEU A 130 -3.00 14.91 3.73
N SER A 131 -2.56 15.47 2.60
CA SER A 131 -1.16 15.40 2.23
C SER A 131 -0.39 16.56 2.87
N PRO A 132 0.95 16.46 2.98
CA PRO A 132 1.77 17.53 3.51
C PRO A 132 1.57 18.87 2.82
N GLU A 133 1.25 18.84 1.53
CA GLU A 133 1.08 20.07 0.73
C GLU A 133 -0.23 20.80 1.01
N ASN A 134 -1.13 20.19 1.74
CA ASN A 134 -2.44 20.77 2.05
C ASN A 134 -2.55 21.31 3.47
N ARG A 135 -1.43 21.41 4.13
CA ARG A 135 -1.41 21.97 5.48
C ARG A 135 -1.40 23.48 5.51
#